data_83aabc6dc0ba0e7de54dfce087776a8d
#
_entry.id   83aabc6dc0ba0e7de54dfce087776a8d
#
_cell.length_a   1.000
_cell.length_b   1.000
_cell.length_c   1.000
_cell.angle_alpha   90.00
_cell.angle_beta   90.00
_cell.angle_gamma   90.00
#
_symmetry.space_group_name_H-M   'P 1'
#
loop_
_entity.id
_entity.type
_entity.pdbx_description
1 polymer ?
#
loop_
_entity_poly.entity_id
_entity_poly.type
_entity_poly.pdbx_seq_one_letter_code
_entity_poly.pdbx_strand_id
1 'polypeptide(L)'
;MKKHHLEGLSERYLLQKNIASTTVKSYKIAFKHYIIYLKENHIEYAKTSDVIQYREKRRTLGHSTHYIYIDISALKGFYHYLSINQKNLELPDQYAYDIMTPIKNERIKYHIKKPILTIEQAKQLILHTKNNRKYIWHYRNHAIIYLMMTSGLRAIEIVRAKRTDYQIVDGKRILYISRKGSGSEDEFVNLSKGAEEALNDYLNKRKDNHPYLFISHRQVSNEGHLSRTFFRDMFRKVLKDCGLEDSHITPHCLRHTAAVMNLLRGGSLEQTKGLLRHVDIQSTLVYVHHIERMKDDSEYQIEKFILGEELFVYSNKIIFIDLYRLLK
;
A
#
# COMPACT_ATOMS: atom_id res chain seq x y z
N MET A 1 -29.50 -24.86 -15.77
CA MET A 1 -29.32 -24.21 -14.44
C MET A 1 -29.72 -22.74 -14.54
N LYS A 2 -30.78 -22.32 -13.84
CA LYS A 2 -31.15 -20.89 -13.78
C LYS A 2 -29.96 -20.12 -13.20
N LYS A 3 -29.51 -19.07 -13.90
CA LYS A 3 -28.51 -18.12 -13.34
C LYS A 3 -29.05 -17.63 -12.00
N HIS A 4 -28.24 -17.64 -10.96
CA HIS A 4 -28.68 -17.13 -9.67
C HIS A 4 -29.02 -15.64 -9.85
N HIS A 5 -30.24 -15.24 -9.46
CA HIS A 5 -30.77 -13.88 -9.71
C HIS A 5 -29.82 -12.76 -9.17
N LEU A 6 -29.03 -13.04 -8.13
CA LEU A 6 -28.05 -12.11 -7.57
C LEU A 6 -26.87 -11.79 -8.51
N GLU A 7 -26.58 -12.63 -9.54
CA GLU A 7 -25.49 -12.33 -10.48
C GLU A 7 -25.76 -11.02 -11.23
N GLY A 8 -26.92 -10.91 -11.88
CA GLY A 8 -27.32 -9.71 -12.60
C GLY A 8 -27.47 -8.48 -11.70
N LEU A 9 -28.02 -8.66 -10.48
CA LEU A 9 -28.14 -7.56 -9.52
C LEU A 9 -26.79 -7.06 -9.03
N SER A 10 -25.80 -7.94 -8.81
CA SER A 10 -24.47 -7.55 -8.42
C SER A 10 -23.72 -6.77 -9.51
N GLU A 11 -23.92 -7.13 -10.78
CA GLU A 11 -23.37 -6.38 -11.92
C GLU A 11 -24.01 -4.99 -11.99
N ARG A 12 -25.33 -4.89 -11.86
CA ARG A 12 -26.05 -3.61 -11.84
C ARG A 12 -25.60 -2.71 -10.70
N TYR A 13 -25.43 -3.27 -9.50
CA TYR A 13 -24.87 -2.55 -8.36
C TYR A 13 -23.50 -1.98 -8.66
N LEU A 14 -22.58 -2.77 -9.23
CA LEU A 14 -21.22 -2.33 -9.53
C LEU A 14 -21.16 -1.24 -10.61
N LEU A 15 -22.08 -1.25 -11.57
CA LEU A 15 -22.18 -0.21 -12.61
C LEU A 15 -22.58 1.15 -12.03
N GLN A 16 -23.38 1.16 -10.96
CA GLN A 16 -23.85 2.40 -10.33
C GLN A 16 -22.86 2.96 -9.30
N LYS A 17 -21.85 2.17 -8.90
CA LYS A 17 -20.85 2.59 -7.89
C LYS A 17 -19.72 3.40 -8.52
N ASN A 18 -19.53 4.62 -8.03
CA ASN A 18 -18.35 5.42 -8.36
C ASN A 18 -17.14 4.96 -7.51
N ILE A 19 -16.58 3.80 -7.84
CA ILE A 19 -15.41 3.22 -7.17
C ILE A 19 -14.31 2.88 -8.16
N ALA A 20 -13.08 2.80 -7.66
CA ALA A 20 -11.92 2.47 -8.49
C ALA A 20 -12.08 1.11 -9.19
N SER A 21 -11.61 1.01 -10.43
CA SER A 21 -11.70 -0.23 -11.24
C SER A 21 -11.05 -1.45 -10.55
N THR A 22 -10.05 -1.23 -9.70
CA THR A 22 -9.44 -2.29 -8.88
C THR A 22 -10.38 -2.79 -7.79
N THR A 23 -11.14 -1.89 -7.16
CA THR A 23 -12.18 -2.24 -6.17
C THR A 23 -13.32 -3.00 -6.84
N VAL A 24 -13.76 -2.55 -8.03
CA VAL A 24 -14.77 -3.28 -8.83
C VAL A 24 -14.32 -4.71 -9.09
N LYS A 25 -13.06 -4.92 -9.51
CA LYS A 25 -12.50 -6.28 -9.72
C LYS A 25 -12.54 -7.12 -8.44
N SER A 26 -12.15 -6.56 -7.31
CA SER A 26 -12.17 -7.26 -6.02
C SER A 26 -13.59 -7.62 -5.59
N TYR A 27 -14.55 -6.71 -5.77
CA TYR A 27 -15.95 -6.96 -5.44
C TYR A 27 -16.60 -8.00 -6.38
N LYS A 28 -16.25 -8.01 -7.68
CA LYS A 28 -16.70 -9.08 -8.59
C LYS A 28 -16.24 -10.47 -8.13
N ILE A 29 -15.00 -10.57 -7.65
CA ILE A 29 -14.47 -11.82 -7.10
C ILE A 29 -15.21 -12.20 -5.82
N ALA A 30 -15.45 -11.26 -4.91
CA ALA A 30 -16.21 -11.47 -3.69
C ALA A 30 -17.64 -11.99 -3.97
N PHE A 31 -18.36 -11.34 -4.88
CA PHE A 31 -19.70 -11.77 -5.28
C PHE A 31 -19.69 -13.16 -5.92
N LYS A 32 -18.72 -13.44 -6.78
CA LYS A 32 -18.58 -14.78 -7.37
C LYS A 32 -18.46 -15.87 -6.30
N HIS A 33 -17.60 -15.67 -5.30
CA HIS A 33 -17.42 -16.64 -4.21
C HIS A 33 -18.69 -16.80 -3.37
N TYR A 34 -19.35 -15.68 -3.05
CA TYR A 34 -20.58 -15.72 -2.27
C TYR A 34 -21.73 -16.40 -3.01
N ILE A 35 -21.92 -16.10 -4.30
CA ILE A 35 -22.98 -16.72 -5.11
C ILE A 35 -22.72 -18.22 -5.29
N ILE A 36 -21.46 -18.66 -5.43
CA ILE A 36 -21.12 -20.08 -5.42
C ILE A 36 -21.53 -20.73 -4.11
N TYR A 37 -21.19 -20.09 -2.97
CA TYR A 37 -21.58 -20.58 -1.66
C TYR A 37 -23.12 -20.73 -1.51
N LEU A 38 -23.90 -19.75 -1.95
CA LEU A 38 -25.35 -19.80 -1.90
C LEU A 38 -25.91 -20.97 -2.75
N LYS A 39 -25.34 -21.19 -3.93
CA LYS A 39 -25.73 -22.30 -4.82
C LYS A 39 -25.41 -23.66 -4.21
N GLU A 40 -24.22 -23.82 -3.64
CA GLU A 40 -23.79 -25.07 -2.99
C GLU A 40 -24.66 -25.44 -1.78
N ASN A 41 -25.20 -24.45 -1.08
CA ASN A 41 -26.04 -24.65 0.10
C ASN A 41 -27.55 -24.52 -0.21
N HIS A 42 -27.95 -24.46 -1.49
CA HIS A 42 -29.34 -24.35 -1.93
C HIS A 42 -30.11 -23.16 -1.31
N ILE A 43 -29.39 -22.04 -1.05
CA ILE A 43 -29.95 -20.83 -0.46
C ILE A 43 -30.42 -19.92 -1.59
N GLU A 44 -31.74 -19.70 -1.67
CA GLU A 44 -32.34 -18.78 -2.64
C GLU A 44 -32.34 -17.33 -2.09
N TYR A 45 -32.79 -17.17 -0.86
CA TYR A 45 -32.84 -15.89 -0.13
C TYR A 45 -32.00 -16.00 1.13
N ALA A 46 -30.83 -15.34 1.12
CA ALA A 46 -29.92 -15.41 2.25
C ALA A 46 -30.45 -14.63 3.48
N LYS A 47 -30.15 -15.15 4.65
CA LYS A 47 -30.35 -14.52 5.96
C LYS A 47 -29.03 -14.09 6.55
N THR A 48 -29.06 -13.30 7.60
CA THR A 48 -27.85 -12.90 8.36
C THR A 48 -27.01 -14.11 8.80
N SER A 49 -27.67 -15.21 9.22
CA SER A 49 -27.03 -16.48 9.60
C SER A 49 -26.20 -17.08 8.47
N ASP A 50 -26.69 -17.01 7.23
CA ASP A 50 -26.01 -17.60 6.07
C ASP A 50 -24.74 -16.83 5.73
N VAL A 51 -24.77 -15.50 5.87
CA VAL A 51 -23.57 -14.67 5.69
C VAL A 51 -22.55 -14.93 6.81
N ILE A 52 -22.98 -15.15 8.04
CA ILE A 52 -22.09 -15.53 9.15
C ILE A 52 -21.43 -16.87 8.84
N GLN A 53 -22.20 -17.88 8.40
CA GLN A 53 -21.66 -19.18 8.01
C GLN A 53 -20.70 -19.08 6.81
N TYR A 54 -21.04 -18.27 5.79
CA TYR A 54 -20.13 -17.98 4.69
C TYR A 54 -18.80 -17.42 5.20
N ARG A 55 -18.85 -16.44 6.09
CA ARG A 55 -17.63 -15.84 6.68
C ARG A 55 -16.80 -16.89 7.42
N GLU A 56 -17.40 -17.75 8.23
CA GLU A 56 -16.70 -18.82 8.94
C GLU A 56 -16.11 -19.86 7.96
N LYS A 57 -16.86 -20.25 6.91
CA LYS A 57 -16.32 -21.10 5.84
C LYS A 57 -15.09 -20.49 5.19
N ARG A 58 -15.08 -19.16 4.94
CA ARG A 58 -13.90 -18.46 4.40
C ARG A 58 -12.70 -18.53 5.35
N ARG A 59 -12.94 -18.45 6.69
CA ARG A 59 -11.88 -18.60 7.70
C ARG A 59 -11.32 -20.02 7.73
N THR A 60 -12.15 -21.02 7.76
CA THR A 60 -11.72 -22.44 7.79
C THR A 60 -10.97 -22.84 6.55
N LEU A 61 -11.26 -22.23 5.40
CA LEU A 61 -10.49 -22.41 4.16
C LEU A 61 -9.13 -21.64 4.16
N GLY A 62 -8.76 -21.00 5.26
CA GLY A 62 -7.46 -20.31 5.40
C GLY A 62 -7.34 -18.97 4.68
N HIS A 63 -8.46 -18.36 4.28
CA HIS A 63 -8.40 -17.03 3.67
C HIS A 63 -7.98 -15.96 4.69
N SER A 64 -7.15 -15.02 4.26
CA SER A 64 -6.67 -13.95 5.14
C SER A 64 -7.81 -13.03 5.59
N THR A 65 -7.68 -12.46 6.80
CA THR A 65 -8.63 -11.47 7.35
C THR A 65 -8.90 -10.33 6.38
N HIS A 66 -7.90 -9.93 5.59
CA HIS A 66 -8.06 -8.88 4.59
C HIS A 66 -9.01 -9.27 3.44
N TYR A 67 -8.91 -10.49 2.93
CA TYR A 67 -9.84 -10.97 1.89
C TYR A 67 -11.25 -11.12 2.43
N ILE A 68 -11.41 -11.63 3.65
CA ILE A 68 -12.73 -11.73 4.31
C ILE A 68 -13.32 -10.34 4.54
N TYR A 69 -12.49 -9.35 4.94
CA TYR A 69 -12.93 -7.96 5.06
C TYR A 69 -13.46 -7.41 3.73
N ILE A 70 -12.78 -7.68 2.61
CA ILE A 70 -13.25 -7.26 1.27
C ILE A 70 -14.58 -7.92 0.93
N ASP A 71 -14.72 -9.23 1.15
CA ASP A 71 -15.94 -9.96 0.89
C ASP A 71 -17.12 -9.35 1.68
N ILE A 72 -16.97 -9.19 2.98
CA ILE A 72 -18.01 -8.62 3.86
C ILE A 72 -18.32 -7.15 3.49
N SER A 73 -17.30 -6.35 3.14
CA SER A 73 -17.52 -4.97 2.71
C SER A 73 -18.29 -4.87 1.39
N ALA A 74 -18.02 -5.78 0.44
CA ALA A 74 -18.76 -5.87 -0.81
C ALA A 74 -20.22 -6.24 -0.56
N LEU A 75 -20.45 -7.26 0.27
CA LEU A 75 -21.80 -7.73 0.62
C LEU A 75 -22.59 -6.66 1.38
N LYS A 76 -21.99 -5.92 2.31
CA LYS A 76 -22.66 -4.82 3.01
C LYS A 76 -23.21 -3.78 2.04
N GLY A 77 -22.35 -3.28 1.15
CA GLY A 77 -22.80 -2.31 0.17
C GLY A 77 -23.86 -2.84 -0.78
N PHE A 78 -23.78 -4.13 -1.12
CA PHE A 78 -24.72 -4.77 -2.03
C PHE A 78 -26.10 -5.00 -1.39
N TYR A 79 -26.17 -5.59 -0.20
CA TYR A 79 -27.46 -5.81 0.47
C TYR A 79 -28.12 -4.50 0.90
N HIS A 80 -27.34 -3.50 1.30
CA HIS A 80 -27.86 -2.17 1.50
C HIS A 80 -28.46 -1.59 0.22
N TYR A 81 -27.79 -1.75 -0.93
CA TYR A 81 -28.35 -1.34 -2.23
C TYR A 81 -29.65 -2.08 -2.56
N LEU A 82 -29.73 -3.39 -2.32
CA LEU A 82 -30.94 -4.17 -2.56
C LEU A 82 -32.10 -3.68 -1.70
N SER A 83 -31.85 -3.42 -0.40
CA SER A 83 -32.93 -3.02 0.53
C SER A 83 -33.52 -1.65 0.20
N ILE A 84 -32.70 -0.65 -0.14
CA ILE A 84 -33.21 0.68 -0.48
C ILE A 84 -33.84 0.75 -1.87
N ASN A 85 -33.50 -0.17 -2.78
CA ASN A 85 -34.05 -0.23 -4.12
C ASN A 85 -35.07 -1.35 -4.32
N GLN A 86 -35.52 -2.02 -3.26
CA GLN A 86 -36.36 -3.19 -3.33
C GLN A 86 -37.62 -2.94 -4.19
N LYS A 87 -38.33 -1.84 -3.93
CA LYS A 87 -39.56 -1.47 -4.67
C LYS A 87 -39.22 -1.07 -6.12
N ASN A 88 -38.18 -0.25 -6.34
CA ASN A 88 -37.83 0.25 -7.66
C ASN A 88 -37.31 -0.86 -8.60
N LEU A 89 -36.76 -1.92 -8.04
CA LEU A 89 -36.27 -3.08 -8.78
C LEU A 89 -37.24 -4.23 -8.79
N GLU A 90 -38.47 -4.05 -8.22
CA GLU A 90 -39.51 -5.09 -8.08
C GLU A 90 -38.95 -6.38 -7.49
N LEU A 91 -38.07 -6.25 -6.46
CA LEU A 91 -37.47 -7.40 -5.80
C LEU A 91 -38.44 -8.01 -4.78
N PRO A 92 -38.29 -9.33 -4.52
CA PRO A 92 -39.02 -10.00 -3.47
C PRO A 92 -38.90 -9.32 -2.09
N ASP A 93 -39.91 -9.45 -1.25
CA ASP A 93 -39.97 -8.80 0.07
C ASP A 93 -38.84 -9.21 1.01
N GLN A 94 -38.18 -10.36 0.75
CA GLN A 94 -36.99 -10.81 1.47
C GLN A 94 -35.81 -9.81 1.36
N TYR A 95 -35.82 -8.94 0.35
CA TYR A 95 -34.79 -7.90 0.17
C TYR A 95 -35.18 -6.54 0.79
N ALA A 96 -36.38 -6.41 1.37
CA ALA A 96 -36.79 -5.17 2.04
C ALA A 96 -35.90 -4.83 3.26
N TYR A 97 -35.22 -5.83 3.80
CA TYR A 97 -34.33 -5.66 4.95
C TYR A 97 -32.86 -5.86 4.56
N ASP A 98 -31.99 -5.00 5.10
CA ASP A 98 -30.55 -5.18 4.97
C ASP A 98 -30.04 -6.20 5.99
N ILE A 99 -29.86 -7.43 5.53
CA ILE A 99 -29.40 -8.56 6.36
C ILE A 99 -27.96 -8.38 6.88
N MET A 100 -27.22 -7.39 6.36
CA MET A 100 -25.85 -7.09 6.76
C MET A 100 -25.77 -6.12 7.95
N THR A 101 -26.85 -5.46 8.32
CA THR A 101 -26.87 -4.49 9.43
C THR A 101 -26.27 -5.04 10.73
N PRO A 102 -26.58 -6.29 11.19
CA PRO A 102 -25.99 -6.82 12.41
C PRO A 102 -24.53 -7.27 12.27
N ILE A 103 -24.02 -7.40 11.05
CA ILE A 103 -22.70 -7.96 10.79
C ILE A 103 -21.63 -6.87 10.91
N LYS A 104 -20.71 -7.02 11.85
CA LYS A 104 -19.53 -6.16 11.95
C LYS A 104 -18.46 -6.62 10.97
N ASN A 105 -17.72 -5.66 10.37
CA ASN A 105 -16.55 -5.97 9.58
C ASN A 105 -15.45 -6.58 10.46
N GLU A 106 -14.58 -7.37 9.83
CA GLU A 106 -13.36 -7.86 10.46
C GLU A 106 -12.49 -6.66 10.91
N ARG A 107 -11.97 -6.76 12.13
CA ARG A 107 -10.93 -5.82 12.56
C ARG A 107 -9.62 -6.23 11.92
N ILE A 108 -9.17 -5.47 10.94
CA ILE A 108 -7.83 -5.68 10.37
C ILE A 108 -6.82 -5.16 11.39
N LYS A 109 -6.15 -6.08 12.09
CA LYS A 109 -4.96 -5.72 12.86
C LYS A 109 -3.86 -5.43 11.86
N TYR A 110 -3.51 -4.18 11.68
CA TYR A 110 -2.35 -3.77 10.90
C TYR A 110 -1.08 -4.15 11.68
N HIS A 111 -0.67 -5.40 11.58
CA HIS A 111 0.67 -5.77 11.99
C HIS A 111 1.63 -5.21 10.93
N ILE A 112 2.43 -4.23 11.35
CA ILE A 112 3.45 -3.64 10.50
C ILE A 112 4.61 -4.65 10.36
N LYS A 113 4.40 -5.68 9.58
CA LYS A 113 5.48 -6.50 9.03
C LYS A 113 5.67 -6.17 7.55
N LYS A 114 5.64 -4.87 7.22
CA LYS A 114 6.04 -4.47 5.86
C LYS A 114 7.56 -4.42 5.86
N PRO A 115 8.23 -5.20 5.01
CA PRO A 115 9.69 -5.20 4.97
C PRO A 115 10.17 -3.78 4.63
N ILE A 116 11.21 -3.37 5.32
CA ILE A 116 11.90 -2.09 5.14
C ILE A 116 13.36 -2.46 4.92
N LEU A 117 14.03 -1.86 3.95
CA LEU A 117 15.45 -2.05 3.78
C LEU A 117 16.21 -1.30 4.87
N THR A 118 17.26 -1.91 5.39
CA THR A 118 18.23 -1.18 6.23
C THR A 118 18.96 -0.12 5.41
N ILE A 119 19.69 0.78 6.07
CA ILE A 119 20.51 1.79 5.38
C ILE A 119 21.55 1.12 4.47
N GLU A 120 22.19 0.07 4.96
CA GLU A 120 23.17 -0.73 4.25
C GLU A 120 22.58 -1.41 3.02
N GLN A 121 21.42 -2.05 3.17
CA GLN A 121 20.71 -2.69 2.06
C GLN A 121 20.25 -1.67 1.01
N ALA A 122 19.75 -0.51 1.44
CA ALA A 122 19.35 0.57 0.54
C ALA A 122 20.56 1.11 -0.25
N LYS A 123 21.70 1.32 0.44
CA LYS A 123 22.96 1.72 -0.17
C LYS A 123 23.48 0.66 -1.15
N GLN A 124 23.49 -0.61 -0.73
CA GLN A 124 23.89 -1.75 -1.57
C GLN A 124 23.05 -1.80 -2.86
N LEU A 125 21.73 -1.66 -2.77
CA LEU A 125 20.83 -1.71 -3.92
C LEU A 125 21.08 -0.55 -4.90
N ILE A 126 21.25 0.67 -4.39
CA ILE A 126 21.57 1.84 -5.22
C ILE A 126 22.93 1.67 -5.91
N LEU A 127 23.97 1.28 -5.18
CA LEU A 127 25.32 1.12 -5.73
C LEU A 127 25.40 -0.05 -6.73
N HIS A 128 24.76 -1.18 -6.41
CA HIS A 128 24.71 -2.31 -7.33
C HIS A 128 24.07 -1.92 -8.67
N THR A 129 22.91 -1.26 -8.63
CA THR A 129 22.21 -0.84 -9.84
C THR A 129 22.96 0.26 -10.60
N LYS A 130 23.73 1.11 -9.91
CA LYS A 130 24.59 2.14 -10.51
C LYS A 130 25.77 1.52 -11.26
N ASN A 131 26.46 0.57 -10.64
CA ASN A 131 27.72 0.03 -11.13
C ASN A 131 27.55 -1.04 -12.22
N ASN A 132 26.40 -1.70 -12.28
CA ASN A 132 26.12 -2.80 -13.22
C ASN A 132 25.30 -2.36 -14.44
N ARG A 133 25.53 -1.16 -14.97
CA ARG A 133 24.81 -0.59 -16.12
C ARG A 133 25.48 -0.91 -17.45
N LYS A 134 25.07 -2.01 -18.10
CA LYS A 134 25.56 -2.40 -19.44
C LYS A 134 24.58 -2.02 -20.57
N TYR A 135 23.28 -2.26 -20.34
CA TYR A 135 22.21 -2.10 -21.33
C TYR A 135 21.22 -1.03 -20.86
N ILE A 136 20.45 -0.46 -21.78
CA ILE A 136 19.49 0.62 -21.51
C ILE A 136 18.50 0.28 -20.36
N TRP A 137 18.09 -0.96 -20.24
CA TRP A 137 17.18 -1.37 -19.15
C TRP A 137 17.85 -1.36 -17.76
N HIS A 138 19.18 -1.45 -17.66
CA HIS A 138 19.90 -1.27 -16.40
C HIS A 138 19.86 0.19 -15.95
N TYR A 139 20.03 1.14 -16.87
CA TYR A 139 19.88 2.58 -16.61
C TYR A 139 18.47 2.91 -16.16
N ARG A 140 17.45 2.36 -16.86
CA ARG A 140 16.04 2.49 -16.43
C ARG A 140 15.82 1.95 -15.01
N ASN A 141 16.28 0.74 -14.72
CA ASN A 141 16.10 0.10 -13.43
C ASN A 141 16.75 0.91 -12.31
N HIS A 142 17.97 1.42 -12.53
CA HIS A 142 18.66 2.30 -11.60
C HIS A 142 17.85 3.58 -11.35
N ALA A 143 17.40 4.27 -12.38
CA ALA A 143 16.61 5.49 -12.26
C ALA A 143 15.31 5.25 -11.49
N ILE A 144 14.59 4.17 -11.78
CA ILE A 144 13.34 3.82 -11.06
C ILE A 144 13.62 3.57 -9.58
N ILE A 145 14.62 2.76 -9.24
CA ILE A 145 14.95 2.39 -7.86
C ILE A 145 15.38 3.63 -7.09
N TYR A 146 16.24 4.46 -7.68
CA TYR A 146 16.71 5.69 -7.05
C TYR A 146 15.54 6.65 -6.78
N LEU A 147 14.69 6.90 -7.78
CA LEU A 147 13.50 7.73 -7.64
C LEU A 147 12.57 7.23 -6.54
N MET A 148 12.23 5.95 -6.54
CA MET A 148 11.32 5.39 -5.53
C MET A 148 11.91 5.49 -4.11
N MET A 149 13.21 5.26 -3.96
CA MET A 149 13.89 5.28 -2.67
C MET A 149 14.01 6.70 -2.10
N THR A 150 14.16 7.71 -2.95
CA THR A 150 14.37 9.09 -2.49
C THR A 150 13.11 9.94 -2.47
N SER A 151 12.12 9.66 -3.32
CA SER A 151 10.88 10.45 -3.43
C SER A 151 9.62 9.70 -3.01
N GLY A 152 9.76 8.45 -2.55
CA GLY A 152 8.63 7.65 -2.06
C GLY A 152 7.54 7.38 -3.09
N LEU A 153 7.85 7.37 -4.38
CA LEU A 153 6.90 7.12 -5.46
C LEU A 153 6.26 5.72 -5.35
N ARG A 154 4.97 5.64 -5.70
CA ARG A 154 4.28 4.35 -5.84
C ARG A 154 4.64 3.70 -7.17
N ALA A 155 4.65 2.37 -7.21
CA ALA A 155 4.89 1.62 -8.45
C ALA A 155 3.97 2.04 -9.60
N ILE A 156 2.71 2.37 -9.31
CA ILE A 156 1.76 2.83 -10.33
C ILE A 156 2.07 4.24 -10.84
N GLU A 157 2.67 5.10 -10.03
CA GLU A 157 3.09 6.45 -10.42
C GLU A 157 4.28 6.34 -11.40
N ILE A 158 5.25 5.47 -11.12
CA ILE A 158 6.35 5.15 -12.05
C ILE A 158 5.82 4.63 -13.40
N VAL A 159 4.88 3.68 -13.36
CA VAL A 159 4.33 3.07 -14.58
C VAL A 159 3.57 4.08 -15.46
N ARG A 160 2.96 5.10 -14.86
CA ARG A 160 2.15 6.12 -15.55
C ARG A 160 2.92 7.37 -15.93
N ALA A 161 4.09 7.60 -15.36
CA ALA A 161 4.87 8.79 -15.62
C ALA A 161 5.16 8.97 -17.11
N LYS A 162 4.92 10.17 -17.61
CA LYS A 162 5.20 10.58 -18.99
C LYS A 162 6.47 11.44 -19.04
N ARG A 163 7.06 11.57 -20.22
CA ARG A 163 8.21 12.49 -20.41
C ARG A 163 7.84 13.94 -20.11
N THR A 164 6.61 14.34 -20.43
CA THR A 164 6.08 15.68 -20.17
C THR A 164 5.91 15.99 -18.69
N ASP A 165 5.82 14.98 -17.83
CA ASP A 165 5.71 15.16 -16.38
C ASP A 165 7.05 15.53 -15.73
N TYR A 166 8.18 15.31 -16.43
CA TYR A 166 9.53 15.65 -15.95
C TYR A 166 9.90 17.05 -16.41
N GLN A 167 9.93 18.00 -15.49
CA GLN A 167 10.07 19.42 -15.79
C GLN A 167 11.06 20.12 -14.85
N ILE A 168 11.43 21.36 -15.23
CA ILE A 168 12.13 22.30 -14.37
C ILE A 168 11.13 23.37 -13.96
N VAL A 169 10.97 23.57 -12.66
CA VAL A 169 10.15 24.64 -12.08
C VAL A 169 10.99 25.34 -11.02
N ASP A 170 11.13 26.65 -11.14
CA ASP A 170 11.94 27.49 -10.23
C ASP A 170 13.37 26.94 -10.00
N GLY A 171 14.00 26.48 -11.10
CA GLY A 171 15.35 25.93 -11.07
C GLY A 171 15.50 24.54 -10.46
N LYS A 172 14.39 23.92 -10.04
CA LYS A 172 14.37 22.56 -9.47
C LYS A 172 13.81 21.57 -10.47
N ARG A 173 14.38 20.37 -10.51
CA ARG A 173 13.82 19.25 -11.24
C ARG A 173 12.70 18.62 -10.44
N ILE A 174 11.55 18.50 -11.07
CA ILE A 174 10.34 17.89 -10.48
C ILE A 174 9.77 16.84 -11.42
N LEU A 175 9.01 15.93 -10.84
CA LEU A 175 8.18 14.97 -11.58
C LEU A 175 6.72 15.13 -11.11
N TYR A 176 5.84 15.56 -12.02
CA TYR A 176 4.40 15.61 -11.78
C TYR A 176 3.82 14.20 -11.66
N ILE A 177 2.83 14.05 -10.79
CA ILE A 177 2.21 12.75 -10.48
C ILE A 177 0.74 12.79 -10.89
N SER A 178 0.40 12.11 -11.99
CA SER A 178 -0.99 12.00 -12.44
C SER A 178 -1.82 11.13 -11.49
N ARG A 179 -2.79 11.70 -10.80
CA ARG A 179 -3.84 10.95 -10.10
C ARG A 179 -4.98 10.60 -11.06
N LYS A 180 -5.43 9.34 -11.03
CA LYS A 180 -6.62 8.93 -11.79
C LYS A 180 -7.87 9.54 -11.12
N GLY A 181 -8.54 10.47 -11.81
CA GLY A 181 -9.87 10.97 -11.42
C GLY A 181 -9.92 12.27 -10.62
N SER A 182 -8.80 12.91 -10.33
CA SER A 182 -8.78 14.31 -9.88
C SER A 182 -8.34 15.19 -11.04
N GLY A 183 -9.19 16.10 -11.46
CA GLY A 183 -8.84 17.17 -12.43
C GLY A 183 -7.92 18.24 -11.81
N SER A 184 -7.32 17.98 -10.65
CA SER A 184 -6.33 18.82 -9.99
C SER A 184 -4.94 18.36 -10.38
N GLU A 185 -4.26 19.19 -11.10
CA GLU A 185 -2.93 19.01 -11.68
C GLU A 185 -1.86 18.96 -10.61
N ASP A 186 -1.74 18.93 -9.47
CA ASP A 186 -0.64 19.57 -8.73
C ASP A 186 0.10 18.74 -7.70
N GLU A 187 0.07 17.42 -7.79
CA GLU A 187 1.04 16.64 -7.03
C GLU A 187 2.32 16.43 -7.81
N PHE A 188 3.41 16.85 -7.24
CA PHE A 188 4.73 16.60 -7.78
C PHE A 188 5.69 16.07 -6.69
N VAL A 189 6.81 15.55 -7.13
CA VAL A 189 7.96 15.23 -6.27
C VAL A 189 9.18 15.99 -6.75
N ASN A 190 9.93 16.54 -5.79
CA ASN A 190 11.25 17.08 -6.06
C ASN A 190 12.24 15.93 -6.28
N LEU A 191 13.10 16.06 -7.27
CA LEU A 191 14.15 15.11 -7.50
C LEU A 191 15.41 15.52 -6.75
N SER A 192 16.02 14.56 -6.04
CA SER A 192 17.38 14.73 -5.54
C SER A 192 18.35 14.76 -6.72
N LYS A 193 19.53 15.40 -6.55
CA LYS A 193 20.56 15.48 -7.60
C LYS A 193 20.90 14.11 -8.18
N GLY A 194 21.10 13.09 -7.34
CA GLY A 194 21.39 11.75 -7.82
C GLY A 194 20.21 11.06 -8.54
N ALA A 195 18.96 11.38 -8.18
CA ALA A 195 17.78 10.87 -8.90
C ALA A 195 17.67 11.55 -10.29
N GLU A 196 17.96 12.85 -10.36
CA GLU A 196 18.02 13.59 -11.62
C GLU A 196 19.10 13.03 -12.54
N GLU A 197 20.33 12.84 -12.03
CA GLU A 197 21.43 12.24 -12.78
C GLU A 197 21.08 10.85 -13.31
N ALA A 198 20.52 9.98 -12.46
CA ALA A 198 20.12 8.64 -12.86
C ALA A 198 19.03 8.64 -13.94
N LEU A 199 18.08 9.58 -13.86
CA LEU A 199 17.02 9.72 -14.84
C LEU A 199 17.56 10.29 -16.17
N ASN A 200 18.41 11.30 -16.12
CA ASN A 200 19.03 11.88 -17.29
C ASN A 200 19.94 10.86 -18.01
N ASP A 201 20.73 10.08 -17.26
CA ASP A 201 21.52 8.97 -17.81
C ASP A 201 20.67 7.98 -18.59
N TYR A 202 19.49 7.64 -18.05
CA TYR A 202 18.56 6.77 -18.75
C TYR A 202 17.96 7.43 -19.99
N LEU A 203 17.48 8.66 -19.90
CA LEU A 203 16.87 9.38 -21.01
C LEU A 203 17.85 9.63 -22.15
N ASN A 204 19.12 9.95 -21.87
CA ASN A 204 20.17 10.13 -22.85
C ASN A 204 20.51 8.84 -23.64
N LYS A 205 20.25 7.66 -23.05
CA LYS A 205 20.40 6.36 -23.74
C LYS A 205 19.20 6.00 -24.62
N ARG A 206 18.06 6.67 -24.43
CA ARG A 206 16.85 6.41 -25.21
C ARG A 206 16.94 7.05 -26.59
N LYS A 207 16.62 6.27 -27.62
CA LYS A 207 16.56 6.71 -29.02
C LYS A 207 15.15 6.73 -29.60
N ASP A 208 14.13 6.61 -28.72
CA ASP A 208 12.72 6.56 -29.08
C ASP A 208 11.97 7.83 -28.65
N ASN A 209 10.78 8.06 -29.23
CA ASN A 209 9.88 9.16 -28.92
C ASN A 209 8.65 8.72 -28.12
N HIS A 210 8.73 7.57 -27.47
CA HIS A 210 7.61 7.04 -26.68
C HIS A 210 7.22 8.00 -25.55
N PRO A 211 5.90 8.27 -25.36
CA PRO A 211 5.45 9.32 -24.42
C PRO A 211 5.69 8.98 -22.95
N TYR A 212 5.73 7.68 -22.59
CA TYR A 212 6.00 7.29 -21.20
C TYR A 212 7.46 7.51 -20.81
N LEU A 213 7.65 7.95 -19.56
CA LEU A 213 8.97 8.19 -19.00
C LEU A 213 9.80 6.89 -18.89
N PHE A 214 9.15 5.78 -18.52
CA PHE A 214 9.78 4.47 -18.41
C PHE A 214 9.09 3.44 -19.30
N ILE A 215 9.88 2.71 -20.09
CA ILE A 215 9.37 1.70 -21.02
C ILE A 215 10.05 0.34 -20.81
N SER A 216 9.46 -0.71 -21.36
CA SER A 216 9.93 -2.09 -21.14
C SER A 216 11.24 -2.42 -21.88
N HIS A 217 11.57 -1.75 -22.98
CA HIS A 217 12.68 -2.08 -23.91
C HIS A 217 12.64 -3.53 -24.44
N ARG A 218 11.53 -4.24 -24.31
CA ARG A 218 11.31 -5.52 -24.98
C ARG A 218 10.53 -5.29 -26.26
N GLN A 219 10.95 -5.92 -27.34
CA GLN A 219 10.29 -5.80 -28.66
C GLN A 219 8.87 -6.39 -28.73
N VAL A 220 8.38 -7.01 -27.65
CA VAL A 220 7.22 -7.90 -27.66
C VAL A 220 5.87 -7.19 -27.45
N SER A 221 5.81 -5.92 -27.13
CA SER A 221 4.54 -5.21 -27.00
C SER A 221 4.54 -3.90 -27.78
N ASN A 222 3.57 -3.75 -28.68
CA ASN A 222 3.34 -2.54 -29.47
C ASN A 222 3.11 -1.27 -28.63
N GLU A 223 2.88 -1.38 -27.34
CA GLU A 223 2.60 -0.25 -26.46
C GLU A 223 3.79 0.21 -25.60
N GLY A 224 4.89 -0.56 -25.55
CA GLY A 224 6.16 -0.18 -24.91
C GLY A 224 6.11 0.22 -23.44
N HIS A 225 4.95 0.49 -22.86
CA HIS A 225 4.83 0.98 -21.49
C HIS A 225 5.06 -0.13 -20.45
N LEU A 226 5.47 0.23 -19.24
CA LEU A 226 5.66 -0.72 -18.14
C LEU A 226 4.31 -1.18 -17.59
N SER A 227 4.09 -2.51 -17.52
CA SER A 227 3.01 -3.05 -16.69
C SER A 227 3.46 -3.19 -15.23
N ARG A 228 2.51 -3.18 -14.28
CA ARG A 228 2.81 -3.44 -12.87
C ARG A 228 3.43 -4.81 -12.63
N THR A 229 3.01 -5.81 -13.39
CA THR A 229 3.58 -7.17 -13.32
C THR A 229 5.02 -7.17 -13.77
N PHE A 230 5.29 -6.59 -14.95
CA PHE A 230 6.66 -6.46 -15.45
C PHE A 230 7.57 -5.71 -14.46
N PHE A 231 7.07 -4.61 -13.87
CA PHE A 231 7.82 -3.85 -12.89
C PHE A 231 8.16 -4.67 -11.64
N ARG A 232 7.22 -5.46 -11.12
CA ARG A 232 7.46 -6.36 -9.99
C ARG A 232 8.51 -7.42 -10.32
N ASP A 233 8.42 -8.02 -11.50
CA ASP A 233 9.35 -9.08 -11.92
C ASP A 233 10.76 -8.52 -12.17
N MET A 234 10.84 -7.34 -12.78
CA MET A 234 12.09 -6.58 -12.91
C MET A 234 12.74 -6.31 -11.54
N PHE A 235 11.96 -5.81 -10.59
CA PHE A 235 12.46 -5.49 -9.26
C PHE A 235 12.95 -6.73 -8.51
N ARG A 236 12.21 -7.85 -8.58
CA ARG A 236 12.64 -9.13 -8.01
C ARG A 236 13.96 -9.60 -8.60
N LYS A 237 14.13 -9.49 -9.93
CA LYS A 237 15.40 -9.81 -10.58
C LYS A 237 16.55 -8.95 -10.04
N VAL A 238 16.35 -7.65 -9.92
CA VAL A 238 17.38 -6.74 -9.39
C VAL A 238 17.74 -7.10 -7.95
N LEU A 239 16.76 -7.43 -7.10
CA LEU A 239 17.05 -7.89 -5.72
C LEU A 239 17.89 -9.16 -5.70
N LYS A 240 17.56 -10.13 -6.56
CA LYS A 240 18.32 -11.38 -6.69
C LYS A 240 19.75 -11.10 -7.12
N ASP A 241 19.94 -10.30 -8.17
CA ASP A 241 21.25 -9.92 -8.69
C ASP A 241 22.10 -9.16 -7.64
N CYS A 242 21.44 -8.50 -6.69
CA CYS A 242 22.03 -7.74 -5.59
C CYS A 242 22.28 -8.58 -4.32
N GLY A 243 21.84 -9.85 -4.27
CA GLY A 243 21.93 -10.69 -3.07
C GLY A 243 20.95 -10.31 -1.96
N LEU A 244 19.88 -9.59 -2.29
CA LEU A 244 18.81 -9.16 -1.37
C LEU A 244 17.49 -9.90 -1.65
N GLU A 245 17.54 -11.11 -2.18
CA GLU A 245 16.34 -11.87 -2.54
C GLU A 245 15.57 -12.26 -1.27
N ASP A 246 14.38 -11.67 -1.12
CA ASP A 246 13.39 -12.03 -0.11
C ASP A 246 12.00 -11.91 -0.74
N SER A 247 11.17 -12.93 -0.57
CA SER A 247 9.81 -12.99 -1.11
C SER A 247 8.89 -11.87 -0.59
N HIS A 248 9.22 -11.32 0.58
CA HIS A 248 8.46 -10.25 1.22
C HIS A 248 8.85 -8.87 0.72
N ILE A 249 10.04 -8.70 0.11
CA ILE A 249 10.49 -7.42 -0.45
C ILE A 249 9.82 -7.18 -1.80
N THR A 250 8.97 -6.17 -1.86
CA THR A 250 8.22 -5.76 -3.04
C THR A 250 8.59 -4.32 -3.42
N PRO A 251 8.25 -3.82 -4.63
CA PRO A 251 8.50 -2.42 -4.97
C PRO A 251 7.90 -1.41 -3.98
N HIS A 252 6.84 -1.79 -3.27
CA HIS A 252 6.23 -0.94 -2.25
C HIS A 252 7.14 -0.77 -1.01
N CYS A 253 8.03 -1.73 -0.78
CA CYS A 253 9.06 -1.65 0.26
C CYS A 253 9.97 -0.42 0.08
N LEU A 254 10.36 -0.06 -1.15
CA LEU A 254 11.18 1.13 -1.40
C LEU A 254 10.52 2.42 -0.88
N ARG A 255 9.21 2.53 -1.07
CA ARG A 255 8.44 3.66 -0.54
C ARG A 255 8.36 3.65 1.00
N HIS A 256 8.21 2.47 1.61
CA HIS A 256 8.26 2.33 3.07
C HIS A 256 9.65 2.69 3.60
N THR A 257 10.70 2.24 2.92
CA THR A 257 12.08 2.60 3.22
C THR A 257 12.29 4.11 3.14
N ALA A 258 11.81 4.79 2.09
CA ALA A 258 11.88 6.24 1.97
C ALA A 258 11.23 6.96 3.17
N ALA A 259 10.07 6.50 3.64
CA ALA A 259 9.39 7.06 4.81
C ALA A 259 10.23 6.92 6.08
N VAL A 260 10.72 5.70 6.33
CA VAL A 260 11.52 5.40 7.53
C VAL A 260 12.85 6.15 7.50
N MET A 261 13.54 6.18 6.35
CA MET A 261 14.78 6.94 6.20
C MET A 261 14.58 8.44 6.45
N ASN A 262 13.43 8.99 5.99
CA ASN A 262 13.10 10.39 6.26
C ASN A 262 12.95 10.67 7.77
N LEU A 263 12.28 9.80 8.51
CA LEU A 263 12.11 9.93 9.95
C LEU A 263 13.44 9.68 10.70
N LEU A 264 14.22 8.67 10.29
CA LEU A 264 15.51 8.37 10.92
C LEU A 264 16.51 9.51 10.81
N ARG A 265 16.51 10.24 9.67
CA ARG A 265 17.35 11.43 9.50
C ARG A 265 16.86 12.67 10.28
N GLY A 266 15.77 12.57 11.05
CA GLY A 266 15.18 13.67 11.82
C GLY A 266 14.08 14.45 11.08
N GLY A 267 13.60 13.96 9.93
CA GLY A 267 12.46 14.58 9.25
C GLY A 267 11.17 14.45 10.05
N SER A 268 10.31 15.49 10.02
CA SER A 268 9.04 15.49 10.74
C SER A 268 8.01 14.52 10.15
N LEU A 269 6.96 14.24 10.93
CA LEU A 269 5.81 13.45 10.48
C LEU A 269 5.13 14.12 9.26
N GLU A 270 4.98 15.46 9.30
CA GLU A 270 4.39 16.25 8.21
C GLU A 270 5.24 16.17 6.95
N GLN A 271 6.57 16.30 7.08
CA GLN A 271 7.50 16.13 5.96
C GLN A 271 7.39 14.72 5.36
N THR A 272 7.25 13.70 6.21
CA THR A 272 7.09 12.30 5.75
C THR A 272 5.73 12.09 5.09
N LYS A 273 4.64 12.67 5.64
CA LYS A 273 3.32 12.67 5.02
C LYS A 273 3.37 13.34 3.64
N GLY A 274 4.02 14.51 3.54
CA GLY A 274 4.21 15.25 2.29
C GLY A 274 5.03 14.44 1.27
N LEU A 275 6.17 13.86 1.68
CA LEU A 275 7.01 12.99 0.83
C LEU A 275 6.20 11.82 0.25
N LEU A 276 5.36 11.22 1.07
CA LEU A 276 4.54 10.09 0.66
C LEU A 276 3.23 10.51 -0.03
N ARG A 277 2.87 11.78 0.01
CA ARG A 277 1.57 12.25 -0.50
C ARG A 277 0.41 11.43 0.07
N HIS A 278 0.42 11.26 1.41
CA HIS A 278 -0.66 10.61 2.14
C HIS A 278 -1.79 11.60 2.42
N VAL A 279 -3.00 11.27 2.03
CA VAL A 279 -4.19 12.06 2.38
C VAL A 279 -4.40 12.02 3.89
N ASP A 280 -4.32 10.80 4.47
CA ASP A 280 -4.51 10.57 5.90
C ASP A 280 -3.16 10.39 6.61
N ILE A 281 -2.98 11.14 7.70
CA ILE A 281 -1.79 11.09 8.55
C ILE A 281 -1.64 9.74 9.26
N GLN A 282 -2.75 9.05 9.54
CA GLN A 282 -2.75 7.72 10.18
C GLN A 282 -1.90 6.72 9.39
N SER A 283 -1.92 6.83 8.06
CA SER A 283 -1.08 6.00 7.19
C SER A 283 0.43 6.23 7.37
N THR A 284 0.83 7.36 7.96
CA THR A 284 2.23 7.73 8.21
C THR A 284 2.63 7.44 9.66
N LEU A 285 1.70 7.58 10.63
CA LEU A 285 1.94 7.28 12.05
C LEU A 285 2.45 5.86 12.31
N VAL A 286 2.04 4.94 11.46
CA VAL A 286 2.51 3.55 11.46
C VAL A 286 4.05 3.46 11.44
N TYR A 287 4.74 4.35 10.73
CA TYR A 287 6.20 4.38 10.67
C TYR A 287 6.81 5.00 11.91
N VAL A 288 6.15 6.01 12.48
CA VAL A 288 6.60 6.69 13.72
C VAL A 288 6.61 5.69 14.87
N HIS A 289 5.49 5.03 15.12
CA HIS A 289 5.40 4.02 16.18
C HIS A 289 6.43 2.90 16.05
N HIS A 290 6.72 2.48 14.80
CA HIS A 290 7.75 1.49 14.58
C HIS A 290 9.15 1.99 14.97
N ILE A 291 9.49 3.23 14.61
CA ILE A 291 10.79 3.84 14.92
C ILE A 291 10.90 4.15 16.40
N GLU A 292 9.85 4.69 17.00
CA GLU A 292 9.79 4.98 18.45
C GLU A 292 10.03 3.70 19.24
N ARG A 293 9.35 2.59 18.90
CA ARG A 293 9.56 1.32 19.57
C ARG A 293 10.97 0.73 19.34
N MET A 294 11.58 0.95 18.15
CA MET A 294 12.97 0.55 17.91
C MET A 294 13.99 1.37 18.70
N LYS A 295 13.67 2.61 19.04
CA LYS A 295 14.52 3.51 19.82
C LYS A 295 14.21 3.47 21.32
N ASP A 296 13.11 2.84 21.68
CA ASP A 296 12.63 2.71 23.04
C ASP A 296 13.56 1.73 23.80
N ASP A 297 14.21 2.25 24.80
CA ASP A 297 15.11 1.51 25.71
C ASP A 297 14.52 1.37 27.10
N SER A 298 13.19 1.56 27.23
CA SER A 298 12.47 1.55 28.51
C SER A 298 12.77 0.30 29.34
N GLU A 299 12.86 -0.88 28.70
CA GLU A 299 13.17 -2.12 29.39
C GLU A 299 14.57 -2.05 30.04
N TYR A 300 15.53 -1.50 29.33
CA TYR A 300 16.90 -1.33 29.83
C TYR A 300 16.97 -0.27 30.94
N GLN A 301 16.23 0.83 30.79
CA GLN A 301 16.15 1.86 31.82
C GLN A 301 15.45 1.36 33.09
N ILE A 302 14.41 0.53 32.94
CA ILE A 302 13.74 -0.13 34.08
C ILE A 302 14.71 -1.07 34.80
N GLU A 303 15.48 -1.87 34.08
CA GLU A 303 16.49 -2.77 34.65
C GLU A 303 17.53 -1.97 35.46
N LYS A 304 18.10 -0.92 34.87
CA LYS A 304 19.05 -0.04 35.58
C LYS A 304 18.46 0.58 36.83
N PHE A 305 17.20 1.06 36.74
CA PHE A 305 16.50 1.64 37.87
C PHE A 305 16.29 0.61 39.01
N ILE A 306 15.89 -0.61 38.67
CA ILE A 306 15.70 -1.71 39.65
C ILE A 306 17.03 -2.09 40.31
N LEU A 307 18.12 -2.12 39.55
CA LEU A 307 19.45 -2.47 40.04
C LEU A 307 20.16 -1.32 40.74
N GLY A 308 19.58 -0.12 40.77
CA GLY A 308 20.15 1.07 41.41
C GLY A 308 21.35 1.68 40.68
N GLU A 309 21.48 1.42 39.37
CA GLU A 309 22.60 1.87 38.54
C GLU A 309 22.44 3.32 38.05
N GLU A 310 21.30 3.97 38.27
CA GLU A 310 21.03 5.38 37.92
C GLU A 310 20.57 6.21 39.10
N LEU A 311 21.26 7.36 39.31
CA LEU A 311 20.82 8.44 40.18
C LEU A 311 19.91 9.37 39.36
N PHE A 312 18.61 9.44 39.68
CA PHE A 312 17.70 10.42 39.07
C PHE A 312 18.02 11.84 39.55
N VAL A 313 18.56 12.67 38.67
CA VAL A 313 18.67 14.09 38.87
C VAL A 313 17.45 14.78 38.29
N TYR A 314 16.40 14.96 39.07
CA TYR A 314 15.30 15.86 38.72
C TYR A 314 15.71 17.29 39.08
N SER A 315 15.91 18.14 38.06
CA SER A 315 15.98 19.62 38.14
C SER A 315 16.48 20.17 39.48
N ASN A 316 17.78 20.20 39.67
CA ASN A 316 18.48 20.88 40.76
C ASN A 316 18.06 20.53 42.22
N LYS A 317 17.32 19.44 42.47
CA LYS A 317 17.12 18.88 43.81
C LYS A 317 17.19 17.37 43.73
N ILE A 318 18.15 16.78 44.46
CA ILE A 318 18.22 15.35 44.70
C ILE A 318 17.03 15.00 45.60
N ILE A 319 16.02 14.32 45.05
CA ILE A 319 14.92 13.79 45.87
C ILE A 319 15.23 12.31 46.04
N PHE A 320 15.72 11.95 47.22
CA PHE A 320 15.71 10.56 47.67
C PHE A 320 14.26 10.16 47.90
N ILE A 321 13.65 9.45 46.94
CA ILE A 321 12.36 8.81 47.20
C ILE A 321 12.67 7.51 47.93
N ASP A 322 12.51 7.54 49.25
CA ASP A 322 12.55 6.37 50.12
C ASP A 322 11.29 5.53 49.83
N LEU A 323 11.42 4.63 48.86
CA LEU A 323 10.34 3.71 48.43
C LEU A 323 9.90 2.75 49.57
N TYR A 324 10.67 2.68 50.66
CA TYR A 324 10.31 1.87 51.84
C TYR A 324 9.13 2.42 52.64
N ARG A 325 8.76 3.70 52.40
CA ARG A 325 7.62 4.35 53.07
C ARG A 325 6.29 4.22 52.35
N LEU A 326 6.27 3.75 51.09
CA LEU A 326 5.04 3.58 50.31
C LEU A 326 4.48 2.14 50.32
N LEU A 327 5.19 1.23 50.95
CA LEU A 327 4.78 -0.18 51.06
C LEU A 327 4.42 -0.63 52.47
N LYS A 328 4.08 0.31 53.36
CA LYS A 328 3.47 0.01 54.67
C LYS A 328 2.01 0.51 54.72
#